data_4b50b963427f682d93bf0652a721a7b3
#
_entry.id   4b50b963427f682d93bf0652a721a7b3
#
_cell.length_a   1.000
_cell.length_b   1.000
_cell.length_c   1.000
_cell.angle_alpha   90.00
_cell.angle_beta   90.00
_cell.angle_gamma   90.00
#
_symmetry.space_group_name_H-M   'P 1'
#
loop_
_entity.id
_entity.type
_entity.pdbx_description
1 polymer ?
#
loop_
_entity_poly.entity_id
_entity_poly.type
_entity_poly.pdbx_seq_one_letter_code
_entity_poly.pdbx_strand_id
1 'polypeptide(L)'
;MAAAKLILKRSVFSFISIYVWGVMPGRTQRWISRIYADVYNKNWSKKLIKPYCKAHYSDPNYIDQFIPASGAETYKNFQDFFTRLWKVPPTIKTEHVWACEGLLCEYGNIDDLNLVRVKGQKRHLRTIFGDAGNDIPKGYYFSNIFLHNNNYHRIHAPVNGKISRIEHIPGDLVLLRPWAYKNPSLPALRNERINVDIVDEEGKTWYLS
;
A
#
# COMPACT_ATOMS: atom_id res chain seq x y z
N MET A 1 -0.04 32.83 -2.60
CA MET A 1 -1.23 32.38 -1.83
C MET A 1 -1.45 30.86 -1.90
N ALA A 2 -1.40 30.22 -3.06
CA ALA A 2 -1.61 28.77 -3.19
C ALA A 2 -0.57 27.92 -2.45
N ALA A 3 0.72 28.25 -2.56
CA ALA A 3 1.79 27.53 -1.87
C ALA A 3 1.69 27.62 -0.33
N ALA A 4 1.36 28.79 0.21
CA ALA A 4 1.18 28.97 1.65
C ALA A 4 -0.02 28.16 2.19
N LYS A 5 -1.14 28.14 1.47
CA LYS A 5 -2.30 27.28 1.79
C LYS A 5 -1.94 25.80 1.75
N LEU A 6 -1.12 25.38 0.81
CA LEU A 6 -0.67 23.99 0.70
C LEU A 6 0.24 23.59 1.86
N ILE A 7 1.18 24.45 2.24
CA ILE A 7 2.09 24.24 3.39
C ILE A 7 1.28 24.16 4.68
N LEU A 8 0.36 25.09 4.91
CA LEU A 8 -0.49 25.10 6.10
C LEU A 8 -1.35 23.82 6.17
N LYS A 9 -1.98 23.43 5.05
CA LYS A 9 -2.77 22.19 4.98
C LYS A 9 -1.93 20.95 5.30
N ARG A 10 -0.69 20.88 4.79
CA ARG A 10 0.24 19.78 5.11
C ARG A 10 0.62 19.77 6.59
N SER A 11 0.92 20.93 7.18
CA SER A 11 1.31 21.04 8.59
C SER A 11 0.18 20.64 9.53
N VAL A 12 -1.05 21.12 9.29
CA VAL A 12 -2.24 20.75 10.07
C VAL A 12 -2.51 19.26 9.95
N PHE A 13 -2.47 18.70 8.74
CA PHE A 13 -2.72 17.29 8.55
C PHE A 13 -1.63 16.43 9.18
N SER A 14 -0.37 16.85 9.13
CA SER A 14 0.75 16.19 9.80
C SER A 14 0.55 16.18 11.31
N PHE A 15 0.17 17.30 11.88
CA PHE A 15 -0.12 17.43 13.30
C PHE A 15 -1.25 16.47 13.72
N ILE A 16 -2.37 16.46 13.00
CA ILE A 16 -3.50 15.56 13.28
C ILE A 16 -3.06 14.10 13.16
N SER A 17 -2.30 13.73 12.13
CA SER A 17 -1.82 12.35 11.94
C SER A 17 -0.90 11.87 13.05
N ILE A 18 -0.04 12.74 13.59
CA ILE A 18 0.97 12.37 14.56
C ILE A 18 0.40 12.44 15.99
N TYR A 19 -0.19 13.57 16.33
CA TYR A 19 -0.55 13.90 17.72
C TYR A 19 -2.00 13.55 18.08
N VAL A 20 -2.85 13.34 17.12
CA VAL A 20 -4.24 12.91 17.36
C VAL A 20 -4.40 11.44 16.97
N TRP A 21 -4.23 11.15 15.68
CA TRP A 21 -4.42 9.78 15.18
C TRP A 21 -3.35 8.80 15.68
N GLY A 22 -2.08 9.20 15.64
CA GLY A 22 -0.94 8.34 16.01
C GLY A 22 -0.86 7.97 17.50
N VAL A 23 -1.53 8.72 18.39
CA VAL A 23 -1.61 8.43 19.84
C VAL A 23 -2.93 7.76 20.23
N MET A 24 -3.89 7.67 19.30
CA MET A 24 -5.18 7.05 19.54
C MET A 24 -5.02 5.52 19.71
N PRO A 25 -5.74 4.89 20.66
CA PRO A 25 -5.73 3.44 20.82
C PRO A 25 -6.10 2.72 19.52
N GLY A 26 -5.40 1.65 19.16
CA GLY A 26 -5.62 0.91 17.91
C GLY A 26 -7.06 0.39 17.73
N ARG A 27 -7.77 0.10 18.84
CA ARG A 27 -9.20 -0.26 18.79
C ARG A 27 -10.06 0.88 18.26
N THR A 28 -9.79 2.12 18.71
CA THR A 28 -10.50 3.32 18.27
C THR A 28 -10.17 3.64 16.81
N GLN A 29 -8.88 3.52 16.41
CA GLN A 29 -8.48 3.67 15.02
C GLN A 29 -9.21 2.68 14.11
N ARG A 30 -9.30 1.41 14.50
CA ARG A 30 -10.04 0.37 13.75
C ARG A 30 -11.53 0.67 13.66
N TRP A 31 -12.14 1.12 14.75
CA TRP A 31 -13.56 1.48 14.74
C TRP A 31 -13.86 2.65 13.79
N ILE A 32 -13.09 3.73 13.85
CA ILE A 32 -13.21 4.87 12.95
C ILE A 32 -12.96 4.43 11.49
N SER A 33 -11.93 3.62 11.23
CA SER A 33 -11.62 3.14 9.89
C SER A 33 -12.73 2.27 9.31
N ARG A 34 -13.42 1.47 10.13
CA ARG A 34 -14.60 0.71 9.70
C ARG A 34 -15.74 1.62 9.29
N ILE A 35 -16.06 2.62 10.10
CA ILE A 35 -17.11 3.61 9.75
C ILE A 35 -16.76 4.28 8.42
N TYR A 36 -15.49 4.66 8.25
CA TYR A 36 -15.02 5.30 7.02
C TYR A 36 -15.15 4.36 5.80
N ALA A 37 -14.79 3.09 5.95
CA ALA A 37 -14.96 2.07 4.92
C ALA A 37 -16.45 1.86 4.58
N ASP A 38 -17.31 1.79 5.59
CA ASP A 38 -18.75 1.63 5.41
C ASP A 38 -19.38 2.80 4.65
N VAL A 39 -18.90 4.03 4.88
CA VAL A 39 -19.32 5.21 4.11
C VAL A 39 -19.00 5.05 2.62
N TYR A 40 -17.80 4.56 2.28
CA TYR A 40 -17.40 4.31 0.89
C TYR A 40 -18.09 3.10 0.25
N ASN A 41 -18.61 2.18 1.04
CA ASN A 41 -19.42 1.05 0.58
C ASN A 41 -20.88 1.41 0.29
N LYS A 42 -21.36 2.60 0.71
CA LYS A 42 -22.72 3.04 0.39
C LYS A 42 -22.87 3.44 -1.07
N ASN A 43 -24.00 3.11 -1.69
CA ASN A 43 -24.28 3.40 -3.11
C ASN A 43 -24.15 4.88 -3.48
N TRP A 44 -24.46 5.80 -2.57
CA TRP A 44 -24.33 7.23 -2.82
C TRP A 44 -22.87 7.67 -3.06
N SER A 45 -21.89 6.93 -2.51
CA SER A 45 -20.46 7.25 -2.62
C SER A 45 -19.94 7.18 -4.06
N LYS A 46 -20.67 6.53 -4.98
CA LYS A 46 -20.37 6.58 -6.41
C LYS A 46 -20.31 8.01 -6.97
N LYS A 47 -21.04 8.96 -6.36
CA LYS A 47 -21.00 10.37 -6.74
C LYS A 47 -19.63 11.02 -6.51
N LEU A 48 -18.79 10.42 -5.66
CA LEU A 48 -17.42 10.88 -5.37
C LEU A 48 -16.43 10.50 -6.48
N ILE A 49 -16.75 9.52 -7.32
CA ILE A 49 -15.83 8.99 -8.35
C ILE A 49 -15.42 10.06 -9.34
N LYS A 50 -16.40 10.74 -9.98
CA LYS A 50 -16.12 11.77 -10.97
C LYS A 50 -15.24 12.92 -10.45
N PRO A 51 -15.57 13.58 -9.31
CA PRO A 51 -14.72 14.63 -8.76
C PRO A 51 -13.34 14.10 -8.31
N TYR A 52 -13.26 12.87 -7.83
CA TYR A 52 -12.00 12.22 -7.51
C TYR A 52 -11.12 12.05 -8.75
N CYS A 53 -11.67 11.48 -9.84
CA CYS A 53 -10.95 11.31 -11.11
C CYS A 53 -10.44 12.64 -11.65
N LYS A 54 -11.29 13.68 -11.69
CA LYS A 54 -10.90 15.03 -12.12
C LYS A 54 -9.76 15.63 -11.29
N ALA A 55 -9.70 15.31 -10.00
CA ALA A 55 -8.68 15.84 -9.09
C ALA A 55 -7.33 15.09 -9.16
N HIS A 56 -7.35 13.83 -9.58
CA HIS A 56 -6.19 12.93 -9.42
C HIS A 56 -5.62 12.38 -10.73
N TYR A 57 -6.38 12.41 -11.83
CA TYR A 57 -5.93 11.92 -13.13
C TYR A 57 -5.83 13.05 -14.15
N SER A 58 -4.66 13.16 -14.77
CA SER A 58 -4.45 14.16 -15.86
C SER A 58 -5.07 13.69 -17.17
N ASP A 59 -5.08 12.36 -17.40
CA ASP A 59 -5.76 11.76 -18.54
C ASP A 59 -7.19 11.38 -18.14
N PRO A 60 -8.21 11.99 -18.75
CA PRO A 60 -9.61 11.67 -18.48
C PRO A 60 -9.98 10.23 -18.85
N ASN A 61 -9.25 9.61 -19.79
CA ASN A 61 -9.51 8.25 -20.27
C ASN A 61 -8.79 7.18 -19.44
N TYR A 62 -7.96 7.59 -18.47
CA TYR A 62 -7.23 6.64 -17.62
C TYR A 62 -8.15 5.58 -16.99
N ILE A 63 -9.38 5.96 -16.64
CA ILE A 63 -10.35 5.07 -15.99
C ILE A 63 -10.97 4.05 -16.92
N ASP A 64 -10.98 4.29 -18.24
CA ASP A 64 -11.63 3.43 -19.23
C ASP A 64 -10.94 2.07 -19.41
N GLN A 65 -9.69 1.95 -18.92
CA GLN A 65 -8.94 0.71 -18.91
C GLN A 65 -9.33 -0.23 -17.76
N PHE A 66 -10.23 0.20 -16.86
CA PHE A 66 -10.64 -0.58 -15.70
C PHE A 66 -12.13 -0.94 -15.73
N ILE A 67 -12.45 -2.00 -14.97
CA ILE A 67 -13.82 -2.43 -14.70
C ILE A 67 -14.06 -2.45 -13.18
N PRO A 68 -15.33 -2.39 -12.74
CA PRO A 68 -15.67 -2.52 -11.33
C PRO A 68 -15.15 -3.81 -10.71
N ALA A 69 -14.69 -3.75 -9.46
CA ALA A 69 -14.26 -4.93 -8.72
C ALA A 69 -15.38 -5.98 -8.57
N SER A 70 -16.63 -5.52 -8.53
CA SER A 70 -17.83 -6.36 -8.46
C SER A 70 -18.15 -7.12 -9.77
N GLY A 71 -17.46 -6.84 -10.86
CA GLY A 71 -17.78 -7.35 -12.20
C GLY A 71 -19.05 -6.77 -12.83
N ALA A 72 -19.66 -5.75 -12.24
CA ALA A 72 -20.82 -5.06 -12.78
C ALA A 72 -20.42 -4.15 -13.95
N GLU A 73 -21.38 -3.73 -14.80
CA GLU A 73 -21.12 -2.79 -15.90
C GLU A 73 -20.71 -1.39 -15.42
N THR A 74 -21.18 -0.99 -14.24
CA THR A 74 -20.90 0.32 -13.66
C THR A 74 -20.52 0.20 -12.18
N TYR A 75 -19.70 1.14 -11.70
CA TYR A 75 -19.30 1.17 -10.29
C TYR A 75 -20.52 1.37 -9.36
N LYS A 76 -20.69 0.47 -8.39
CA LYS A 76 -21.75 0.51 -7.39
C LYS A 76 -21.52 1.61 -6.35
N ASN A 77 -20.27 1.80 -5.95
CA ASN A 77 -19.84 2.72 -4.91
C ASN A 77 -18.36 3.09 -5.10
N PHE A 78 -17.83 3.92 -4.22
CA PHE A 78 -16.43 4.35 -4.30
C PHE A 78 -15.45 3.23 -4.00
N GLN A 79 -15.78 2.29 -3.10
CA GLN A 79 -14.94 1.14 -2.80
C GLN A 79 -14.78 0.21 -4.00
N ASP A 80 -15.86 -0.04 -4.73
CA ASP A 80 -15.86 -0.83 -5.98
C ASP A 80 -14.96 -0.21 -7.05
N PHE A 81 -14.93 1.14 -7.12
CA PHE A 81 -14.00 1.88 -7.96
C PHE A 81 -12.56 1.84 -7.44
N PHE A 82 -12.36 1.98 -6.14
CA PHE A 82 -11.03 2.03 -5.54
C PHE A 82 -10.28 0.71 -5.72
N THR A 83 -11.00 -0.42 -5.65
CA THR A 83 -10.48 -1.78 -5.82
C THR A 83 -10.70 -2.34 -7.23
N ARG A 84 -10.88 -1.46 -8.24
CA ARG A 84 -11.13 -1.79 -9.65
C ARG A 84 -10.18 -2.84 -10.22
N LEU A 85 -10.59 -3.50 -11.29
CA LEU A 85 -9.80 -4.50 -12.02
C LEU A 85 -9.37 -3.92 -13.38
N TRP A 86 -8.27 -4.42 -13.91
CA TRP A 86 -7.94 -4.20 -15.31
C TRP A 86 -9.00 -4.81 -16.22
N LYS A 87 -9.49 -4.06 -17.20
CA LYS A 87 -10.37 -4.57 -18.25
C LYS A 87 -9.66 -5.60 -19.12
N VAL A 88 -8.41 -5.29 -19.46
CA VAL A 88 -7.47 -6.21 -20.10
C VAL A 88 -6.19 -6.16 -19.27
N PRO A 89 -5.84 -7.24 -18.56
CA PRO A 89 -4.61 -7.27 -17.79
C PRO A 89 -3.39 -6.97 -18.69
N PRO A 90 -2.39 -6.23 -18.18
CA PRO A 90 -1.16 -5.99 -18.92
C PRO A 90 -0.48 -7.30 -19.30
N THR A 91 0.05 -7.37 -20.53
CA THR A 91 0.82 -8.52 -20.96
C THR A 91 2.15 -8.55 -20.22
N ILE A 92 2.39 -9.61 -19.45
CA ILE A 92 3.66 -9.83 -18.76
C ILE A 92 4.67 -10.38 -19.77
N LYS A 93 5.80 -9.68 -19.94
CA LYS A 93 6.89 -10.04 -20.86
C LYS A 93 8.17 -10.46 -20.14
N THR A 94 8.15 -10.48 -18.83
CA THR A 94 9.30 -10.74 -17.97
C THR A 94 8.96 -11.84 -16.97
N GLU A 95 9.95 -12.56 -16.49
CA GLU A 95 9.78 -13.59 -15.46
C GLU A 95 9.25 -13.02 -14.13
N HIS A 96 9.60 -11.76 -13.86
CA HIS A 96 9.24 -11.08 -12.62
C HIS A 96 8.59 -9.74 -12.92
N VAL A 97 7.64 -9.36 -12.08
CA VAL A 97 6.93 -8.07 -12.15
C VAL A 97 6.88 -7.41 -10.78
N TRP A 98 6.66 -6.11 -10.77
CA TRP A 98 6.33 -5.41 -9.54
C TRP A 98 4.99 -5.89 -8.99
N ALA A 99 4.94 -6.15 -7.68
CA ALA A 99 3.72 -6.63 -7.03
C ALA A 99 2.56 -5.61 -7.06
N CYS A 100 2.85 -4.34 -7.24
CA CYS A 100 1.84 -3.28 -7.34
C CYS A 100 2.34 -2.11 -8.19
N GLU A 101 1.40 -1.31 -8.69
CA GLU A 101 1.69 0.03 -9.21
C GLU A 101 2.11 0.94 -8.05
N GLY A 102 3.04 1.87 -8.28
CA GLY A 102 3.41 2.81 -7.23
C GLY A 102 4.73 3.52 -7.48
N LEU A 103 5.17 4.25 -6.45
CA LEU A 103 6.45 4.93 -6.42
C LEU A 103 7.49 4.03 -5.75
N LEU A 104 8.53 3.64 -6.47
CA LEU A 104 9.68 2.95 -5.87
C LEU A 104 10.42 3.93 -4.96
N CYS A 105 10.30 3.72 -3.65
CA CYS A 105 10.88 4.60 -2.64
C CYS A 105 12.31 4.19 -2.28
N GLU A 106 12.54 2.90 -2.15
CA GLU A 106 13.81 2.34 -1.71
C GLU A 106 14.01 0.96 -2.31
N TYR A 107 15.26 0.63 -2.61
CA TYR A 107 15.65 -0.69 -3.07
C TYR A 107 17.13 -0.94 -2.76
N GLY A 108 17.54 -2.20 -2.73
CA GLY A 108 18.93 -2.58 -2.51
C GLY A 108 19.09 -4.00 -2.05
N ASN A 109 20.35 -4.40 -1.84
CA ASN A 109 20.69 -5.69 -1.26
C ASN A 109 20.41 -5.71 0.24
N ILE A 110 20.02 -6.87 0.74
CA ILE A 110 20.01 -7.17 2.16
C ILE A 110 21.46 -7.31 2.62
N ASP A 111 21.86 -6.51 3.60
CA ASP A 111 23.23 -6.57 4.15
C ASP A 111 23.45 -7.80 5.04
N ASP A 112 24.71 -8.01 5.43
CA ASP A 112 25.11 -9.15 6.26
C ASP A 112 24.45 -9.23 7.64
N LEU A 113 23.84 -8.11 8.08
CA LEU A 113 23.14 -8.03 9.35
C LEU A 113 21.62 -8.21 9.21
N ASN A 114 21.12 -8.65 8.07
CA ASN A 114 19.69 -8.70 7.73
C ASN A 114 18.99 -7.34 7.95
N LEU A 115 19.68 -6.26 7.62
CA LEU A 115 19.16 -4.92 7.70
C LEU A 115 18.79 -4.42 6.30
N VAL A 116 17.63 -3.79 6.22
CA VAL A 116 17.21 -3.05 5.04
C VAL A 116 17.01 -1.59 5.39
N ARG A 117 17.16 -0.72 4.41
CA ARG A 117 16.90 0.69 4.60
C ARG A 117 15.45 0.97 4.22
N VAL A 118 14.66 1.35 5.23
CA VAL A 118 13.29 1.80 5.02
C VAL A 118 13.19 3.25 5.46
N LYS A 119 12.80 4.12 4.54
CA LYS A 119 12.63 5.56 4.81
C LYS A 119 13.88 6.21 5.42
N GLY A 120 15.04 5.86 4.88
CA GLY A 120 16.33 6.38 5.31
C GLY A 120 16.88 5.78 6.61
N GLN A 121 16.16 4.87 7.27
CA GLN A 121 16.60 4.22 8.51
C GLN A 121 16.84 2.73 8.29
N LYS A 122 17.96 2.22 8.82
CA LYS A 122 18.23 0.79 8.84
C LYS A 122 17.24 0.07 9.76
N ARG A 123 16.62 -1.01 9.28
CA ARG A 123 15.66 -1.83 10.01
C ARG A 123 15.96 -3.30 9.81
N HIS A 124 15.84 -4.07 10.87
CA HIS A 124 15.97 -5.52 10.79
C HIS A 124 14.78 -6.09 10.01
N LEU A 125 15.02 -7.05 9.12
CA LEU A 125 13.97 -7.70 8.32
C LEU A 125 12.83 -8.27 9.18
N ARG A 126 13.15 -8.85 10.33
CA ARG A 126 12.15 -9.33 11.29
C ARG A 126 11.13 -8.26 11.70
N THR A 127 11.54 -7.00 11.77
CA THR A 127 10.61 -5.89 12.08
C THR A 127 9.55 -5.70 10.98
N ILE A 128 9.88 -6.07 9.76
CA ILE A 128 8.99 -5.93 8.58
C ILE A 128 8.21 -7.24 8.37
N PHE A 129 8.94 -8.35 8.29
CA PHE A 129 8.41 -9.64 7.86
C PHE A 129 8.07 -10.60 9.00
N GLY A 130 8.08 -10.13 10.27
CA GLY A 130 7.79 -11.00 11.42
C GLY A 130 8.77 -12.17 11.50
N ASP A 131 8.27 -13.37 11.75
CA ASP A 131 9.11 -14.56 11.84
C ASP A 131 9.76 -14.94 10.52
N ALA A 132 9.10 -14.68 9.38
CA ALA A 132 9.67 -14.86 8.05
C ALA A 132 10.98 -14.09 7.85
N GLY A 133 11.13 -12.94 8.52
CA GLY A 133 12.34 -12.12 8.42
C GLY A 133 13.62 -12.82 8.88
N ASN A 134 13.52 -13.92 9.66
CA ASN A 134 14.68 -14.72 10.06
C ASN A 134 15.12 -15.71 8.97
N ASP A 135 14.19 -16.08 8.10
CA ASP A 135 14.39 -17.10 7.06
C ASP A 135 14.87 -16.49 5.73
N ILE A 136 14.85 -15.15 5.61
CA ILE A 136 15.27 -14.47 4.37
C ILE A 136 16.79 -14.60 4.21
N PRO A 137 17.26 -15.27 3.12
CA PRO A 137 18.68 -15.47 2.91
C PRO A 137 19.43 -14.16 2.61
N LYS A 138 20.72 -14.15 2.91
CA LYS A 138 21.65 -13.08 2.46
C LYS A 138 21.69 -13.01 0.93
N GLY A 139 21.92 -11.81 0.42
CA GLY A 139 22.00 -11.58 -1.03
C GLY A 139 20.68 -11.39 -1.74
N TYR A 140 19.55 -11.43 -1.00
CA TYR A 140 18.26 -11.03 -1.54
C TYR A 140 18.20 -9.53 -1.79
N TYR A 141 17.37 -9.14 -2.75
CA TYR A 141 17.06 -7.75 -3.01
C TYR A 141 15.77 -7.36 -2.29
N PHE A 142 15.76 -6.16 -1.77
CA PHE A 142 14.62 -5.55 -1.13
C PHE A 142 14.15 -4.36 -1.97
N SER A 143 12.84 -4.20 -2.08
CA SER A 143 12.23 -3.00 -2.64
C SER A 143 11.05 -2.55 -1.79
N ASN A 144 10.90 -1.23 -1.63
CA ASN A 144 9.79 -0.59 -0.95
C ASN A 144 9.04 0.30 -1.93
N ILE A 145 7.78 -0.05 -2.20
CA ILE A 145 6.93 0.66 -3.15
C ILE A 145 5.82 1.37 -2.38
N PHE A 146 5.69 2.66 -2.59
CA PHE A 146 4.58 3.44 -2.04
C PHE A 146 3.40 3.43 -3.01
N LEU A 147 2.34 2.73 -2.63
CA LEU A 147 1.08 2.70 -3.37
C LEU A 147 0.28 3.97 -3.07
N HIS A 148 0.24 4.89 -4.03
CA HIS A 148 -0.46 6.16 -3.88
C HIS A 148 -1.97 5.98 -4.12
N ASN A 149 -2.81 6.77 -3.46
CA ASN A 149 -4.28 6.62 -3.51
C ASN A 149 -4.89 6.65 -4.93
N ASN A 150 -4.22 7.28 -5.90
CA ASN A 150 -4.67 7.32 -7.29
C ASN A 150 -4.15 6.16 -8.15
N ASN A 151 -3.27 5.32 -7.61
CA ASN A 151 -2.80 4.14 -8.32
C ASN A 151 -3.87 3.04 -8.42
N TYR A 152 -3.54 1.99 -9.13
CA TYR A 152 -4.30 0.75 -9.13
C TYR A 152 -4.07 0.01 -7.81
N HIS A 153 -5.12 -0.15 -6.99
CA HIS A 153 -5.00 -0.63 -5.60
C HIS A 153 -5.14 -2.15 -5.43
N ARG A 154 -4.53 -2.91 -6.35
CA ARG A 154 -4.40 -4.35 -6.18
C ARG A 154 -2.94 -4.76 -6.14
N ILE A 155 -2.68 -5.79 -5.33
CA ILE A 155 -1.37 -6.41 -5.21
C ILE A 155 -1.45 -7.75 -5.96
N HIS A 156 -0.43 -8.03 -6.76
CA HIS A 156 -0.30 -9.23 -7.56
C HIS A 156 0.93 -10.03 -7.13
N ALA A 157 0.93 -11.33 -7.40
CA ALA A 157 2.14 -12.13 -7.25
C ALA A 157 3.23 -11.59 -8.19
N PRO A 158 4.45 -11.34 -7.69
CA PRO A 158 5.55 -10.82 -8.51
C PRO A 158 6.14 -11.89 -9.43
N VAL A 159 5.80 -13.14 -9.24
CA VAL A 159 6.35 -14.33 -9.89
C VAL A 159 5.27 -15.42 -9.98
N ASN A 160 5.40 -16.31 -10.94
CA ASN A 160 4.64 -17.56 -10.96
C ASN A 160 5.10 -18.45 -9.81
N GLY A 161 4.15 -18.97 -9.02
CA GLY A 161 4.51 -19.79 -7.87
C GLY A 161 3.32 -20.15 -7.00
N LYS A 162 3.61 -20.72 -5.84
CA LYS A 162 2.62 -21.14 -4.85
C LYS A 162 2.81 -20.37 -3.56
N ILE A 163 1.72 -19.90 -2.97
CA ILE A 163 1.73 -19.32 -1.63
C ILE A 163 2.09 -20.43 -0.64
N SER A 164 3.19 -20.26 0.06
CA SER A 164 3.70 -21.18 1.08
C SER A 164 3.34 -20.77 2.50
N ARG A 165 3.22 -19.45 2.74
CA ARG A 165 2.88 -18.90 4.07
C ARG A 165 2.07 -17.63 3.91
N ILE A 166 1.11 -17.44 4.83
CA ILE A 166 0.42 -16.17 5.07
C ILE A 166 0.51 -15.90 6.57
N GLU A 167 1.04 -14.74 6.94
CA GLU A 167 1.18 -14.33 8.33
C GLU A 167 0.52 -12.96 8.55
N HIS A 168 -0.34 -12.87 9.56
CA HIS A 168 -0.94 -11.61 9.99
C HIS A 168 -0.11 -11.00 11.10
N ILE A 169 0.46 -9.84 10.86
CA ILE A 169 1.18 -9.04 11.85
C ILE A 169 0.23 -8.00 12.40
N PRO A 170 -0.22 -8.13 13.65
CA PRO A 170 -1.11 -7.15 14.26
C PRO A 170 -0.40 -5.81 14.45
N GLY A 171 -1.15 -4.72 14.37
CA GLY A 171 -0.59 -3.39 14.49
C GLY A 171 -1.64 -2.29 14.56
N ASP A 172 -1.18 -1.06 14.34
CA ASP A 172 -2.02 0.13 14.27
C ASP A 172 -2.52 0.39 12.84
N LEU A 173 -3.38 1.38 12.67
CA LEU A 173 -3.82 1.89 11.37
C LEU A 173 -3.38 3.35 11.21
N VAL A 174 -2.08 3.58 11.21
CA VAL A 174 -1.51 4.94 11.07
C VAL A 174 -1.56 5.39 9.62
N LEU A 175 -2.05 6.62 9.40
CA LEU A 175 -2.17 7.18 8.05
C LEU A 175 -0.81 7.34 7.38
N LEU A 176 -0.67 6.71 6.22
CA LEU A 176 0.52 6.81 5.38
C LEU A 176 0.35 7.96 4.37
N ARG A 177 1.30 8.89 4.37
CA ARG A 177 1.39 9.98 3.39
C ARG A 177 2.84 10.16 2.95
N PRO A 178 3.12 10.50 1.68
CA PRO A 178 4.50 10.63 1.19
C PRO A 178 5.36 11.56 2.04
N TRP A 179 4.81 12.66 2.54
CA TRP A 179 5.50 13.63 3.38
C TRP A 179 5.61 13.19 4.86
N ALA A 180 4.78 12.24 5.33
CA ALA A 180 4.89 11.65 6.68
C ALA A 180 6.02 10.60 6.75
N TYR A 181 6.60 10.23 5.63
CA TYR A 181 7.72 9.29 5.55
C TYR A 181 8.98 9.76 6.30
N LYS A 182 9.13 11.04 6.53
CA LYS A 182 10.24 11.59 7.32
C LYS A 182 10.02 11.52 8.85
N ASN A 183 8.86 11.01 9.28
CA ASN A 183 8.55 10.92 10.69
C ASN A 183 9.30 9.73 11.35
N PRO A 184 10.04 9.97 12.44
CA PRO A 184 10.77 8.91 13.16
C PRO A 184 9.88 7.81 13.76
N SER A 185 8.58 8.04 13.92
CA SER A 185 7.64 7.03 14.43
C SER A 185 7.40 5.85 13.47
N LEU A 186 7.86 5.94 12.23
CA LEU A 186 7.79 4.89 11.20
C LEU A 186 6.41 4.21 11.13
N PRO A 187 5.36 4.92 10.72
CA PRO A 187 4.02 4.37 10.69
C PRO A 187 3.91 3.04 9.94
N ALA A 188 4.70 2.89 8.86
CA ALA A 188 4.69 1.67 8.05
C ALA A 188 5.08 0.40 8.83
N LEU A 189 5.95 0.52 9.84
CA LEU A 189 6.36 -0.63 10.66
C LEU A 189 5.43 -0.87 11.84
N ARG A 190 4.61 0.10 12.19
CA ARG A 190 3.59 -0.02 13.25
C ARG A 190 2.26 -0.50 12.72
N ASN A 191 2.01 -0.35 11.42
CA ASN A 191 0.73 -0.71 10.83
C ASN A 191 0.53 -2.22 10.79
N GLU A 192 -0.73 -2.59 11.00
CA GLU A 192 -1.23 -3.93 10.73
C GLU A 192 -0.96 -4.28 9.27
N ARG A 193 -0.47 -5.50 9.03
CA ARG A 193 -0.12 -5.98 7.70
C ARG A 193 -0.25 -7.48 7.58
N ILE A 194 -0.29 -7.94 6.35
CA ILE A 194 -0.26 -9.36 6.01
C ILE A 194 1.02 -9.62 5.22
N ASN A 195 1.82 -10.55 5.69
CA ASN A 195 2.98 -11.06 4.97
C ASN A 195 2.57 -12.28 4.15
N VAL A 196 3.07 -12.38 2.94
CA VAL A 196 2.82 -13.50 2.03
C VAL A 196 4.14 -13.99 1.47
N ASP A 197 4.42 -15.29 1.64
CA ASP A 197 5.56 -15.94 1.04
C ASP A 197 5.10 -16.77 -0.15
N ILE A 198 5.80 -16.62 -1.28
CA ILE A 198 5.52 -17.31 -2.54
C ILE A 198 6.76 -18.09 -2.92
N VAL A 199 6.62 -19.39 -3.17
CA VAL A 199 7.70 -20.22 -3.71
C VAL A 199 7.48 -20.34 -5.21
N ASP A 200 8.49 -19.91 -5.99
CA ASP A 200 8.46 -20.00 -7.45
C ASP A 200 8.76 -21.43 -7.95
N GLU A 201 8.75 -21.61 -9.26
CA GLU A 201 8.99 -22.90 -9.92
C GLU A 201 10.42 -23.42 -9.73
N GLU A 202 11.38 -22.53 -9.40
CA GLU A 202 12.77 -22.87 -9.10
C GLU A 202 13.01 -23.20 -7.62
N GLY A 203 11.98 -23.07 -6.78
CA GLY A 203 12.05 -23.30 -5.32
C GLY A 203 12.55 -22.08 -4.54
N LYS A 204 12.69 -20.93 -5.16
CA LYS A 204 13.08 -19.68 -4.51
C LYS A 204 11.87 -19.02 -3.84
N THR A 205 12.06 -18.52 -2.62
CA THR A 205 10.99 -17.85 -1.86
C THR A 205 10.99 -16.35 -2.10
N TRP A 206 9.83 -15.79 -2.36
CA TRP A 206 9.55 -14.36 -2.51
C TRP A 206 8.72 -13.89 -1.33
N TYR A 207 9.14 -12.80 -0.69
CA TYR A 207 8.52 -12.27 0.53
C TYR A 207 7.83 -10.94 0.23
N LEU A 208 6.51 -10.87 0.51
CA LEU A 208 5.71 -9.65 0.38
C LEU A 208 5.18 -9.24 1.76
N SER A 209 5.16 -7.91 2.03
CA SER A 209 4.63 -7.35 3.28
C SER A 209 3.84 -6.05 3.01
#